data_112436df7a138de281e06ada6021d9c3
#
_entry.id   112436df7a138de281e06ada6021d9c3
#
_cell.length_a   1.000
_cell.length_b   1.000
_cell.length_c   1.000
_cell.angle_alpha   90.00
_cell.angle_beta   90.00
_cell.angle_gamma   90.00
#
_symmetry.space_group_name_H-M   'P 1'
#
loop_
_entity.id
_entity.type
_entity.pdbx_description
1 polymer ?
#
loop_
_entity_poly.entity_id
_entity_poly.type
_entity_poly.pdbx_seq_one_letter_code
_entity_poly.pdbx_strand_id
1 'polypeptide(L)'
;MSEVISIQDAIAQIAKLENEIRKGALLVLPVEGSYIYVADAFNISAVKRIHELCGDEPGIAAAVAIASPQTLEGIATNISDEMRALAKKFWPGLLTLLVQPNSALAWDLGDSGELGEFAVRVPDSELLISLAKNIGPLAFAAAATAGSGAARNLDSVNAISGEINIYVDGGE
;
A
#
# COMPACT_ATOMS: atom_id res chain seq x y z
N MET A 1 -0.61 -4.34 -21.47
CA MET A 1 0.77 -4.90 -21.40
C MET A 1 1.39 -4.32 -20.14
N SER A 2 1.90 -5.16 -19.25
CA SER A 2 2.61 -4.70 -18.05
C SER A 2 3.97 -4.13 -18.44
N GLU A 3 4.38 -3.08 -17.75
CA GLU A 3 5.67 -2.42 -17.94
C GLU A 3 6.58 -2.72 -16.75
N VAL A 4 7.86 -2.99 -17.01
CA VAL A 4 8.90 -3.12 -15.98
C VAL A 4 9.84 -1.94 -16.11
N ILE A 5 10.05 -1.19 -15.03
CA ILE A 5 10.94 -0.03 -14.97
C ILE A 5 11.87 -0.13 -13.77
N SER A 6 13.05 0.46 -13.86
CA SER A 6 13.96 0.54 -12.71
C SER A 6 13.42 1.50 -11.64
N ILE A 7 13.90 1.37 -10.39
CA ILE A 7 13.53 2.30 -9.33
C ILE A 7 13.97 3.75 -9.63
N GLN A 8 15.09 3.93 -10.33
CA GLN A 8 15.57 5.24 -10.77
C GLN A 8 14.62 5.86 -11.79
N ASP A 9 14.14 5.06 -12.75
CA ASP A 9 13.16 5.51 -13.74
C ASP A 9 11.81 5.79 -13.09
N ALA A 10 11.41 4.98 -12.11
CA ALA A 10 10.19 5.21 -11.34
C ALA A 10 10.20 6.56 -10.60
N ILE A 11 11.32 6.89 -9.94
CA ILE A 11 11.50 8.19 -9.28
C ILE A 11 11.48 9.32 -10.31
N ALA A 12 12.19 9.17 -11.42
CA ALA A 12 12.22 10.18 -12.48
C ALA A 12 10.87 10.39 -13.18
N GLN A 13 10.02 9.35 -13.21
CA GLN A 13 8.72 9.36 -13.85
C GLN A 13 7.56 9.29 -12.84
N ILE A 14 7.74 9.79 -11.62
CA ILE A 14 6.76 9.65 -10.54
C ILE A 14 5.36 10.14 -10.94
N ALA A 15 5.27 11.22 -11.70
CA ALA A 15 3.99 11.74 -12.20
C ALA A 15 3.22 10.75 -13.09
N LYS A 16 3.93 9.88 -13.83
CA LYS A 16 3.32 8.78 -14.58
C LYS A 16 2.72 7.74 -13.64
N LEU A 17 3.45 7.32 -12.61
CA LEU A 17 2.98 6.35 -11.63
C LEU A 17 1.75 6.90 -10.89
N GLU A 18 1.79 8.15 -10.46
CA GLU A 18 0.66 8.83 -9.83
C GLU A 18 -0.59 8.82 -10.71
N ASN A 19 -0.43 9.16 -11.98
CA ASN A 19 -1.52 9.18 -12.94
C ASN A 19 -2.12 7.78 -13.16
N GLU A 20 -1.28 6.74 -13.24
CA GLU A 20 -1.76 5.37 -13.36
C GLU A 20 -2.50 4.90 -12.09
N ILE A 21 -1.98 5.18 -10.89
CA ILE A 21 -2.67 4.86 -9.62
C ILE A 21 -4.04 5.57 -9.55
N ARG A 22 -4.11 6.86 -9.92
CA ARG A 22 -5.38 7.62 -9.96
C ARG A 22 -6.41 7.06 -10.95
N LYS A 23 -5.95 6.38 -12.02
CA LYS A 23 -6.81 5.65 -12.96
C LYS A 23 -7.24 4.28 -12.43
N GLY A 24 -6.79 3.89 -11.25
CA GLY A 24 -7.08 2.59 -10.63
C GLY A 24 -6.11 1.49 -11.00
N ALA A 25 -4.92 1.83 -11.48
CA ALA A 25 -3.88 0.84 -11.74
C ALA A 25 -3.34 0.22 -10.45
N LEU A 26 -2.89 -1.04 -10.55
CA LEU A 26 -2.08 -1.72 -9.56
C LEU A 26 -0.61 -1.63 -9.96
N LEU A 27 0.23 -1.29 -8.98
CA LEU A 27 1.68 -1.29 -9.12
C LEU A 27 2.31 -2.35 -8.20
N VAL A 28 3.46 -2.85 -8.60
CA VAL A 28 4.36 -3.62 -7.76
C VAL A 28 5.58 -2.76 -7.46
N LEU A 29 5.85 -2.55 -6.18
CA LEU A 29 6.96 -1.71 -5.71
C LEU A 29 7.87 -2.48 -4.76
N PRO A 30 9.20 -2.25 -4.82
CA PRO A 30 10.13 -2.75 -3.81
C PRO A 30 10.04 -1.89 -2.55
N VAL A 31 9.87 -2.53 -1.40
CA VAL A 31 9.80 -1.86 -0.09
C VAL A 31 10.47 -2.73 0.96
N GLU A 32 11.49 -2.20 1.64
CA GLU A 32 12.13 -2.84 2.80
C GLU A 32 12.56 -4.29 2.56
N GLY A 33 13.17 -4.56 1.39
CA GLY A 33 13.70 -5.87 1.02
C GLY A 33 12.65 -6.89 0.55
N SER A 34 11.43 -6.44 0.25
CA SER A 34 10.36 -7.24 -0.34
C SER A 34 9.59 -6.44 -1.37
N TYR A 35 8.69 -7.11 -2.10
CA TYR A 35 7.79 -6.46 -3.05
C TYR A 35 6.36 -6.43 -2.50
N ILE A 36 5.66 -5.34 -2.80
CA ILE A 36 4.28 -5.12 -2.40
C ILE A 36 3.41 -4.74 -3.60
N TYR A 37 2.13 -5.12 -3.56
CA TYR A 37 1.09 -4.53 -4.40
C TYR A 37 0.68 -3.20 -3.80
N VAL A 38 0.43 -2.20 -4.65
CA VAL A 38 0.02 -0.85 -4.24
C VAL A 38 -1.10 -0.34 -5.14
N ALA A 39 -2.10 0.27 -4.52
CA ALA A 39 -3.22 0.93 -5.18
C ALA A 39 -3.69 2.15 -4.38
N ASP A 40 -4.53 2.99 -4.99
CA ASP A 40 -5.26 4.04 -4.28
C ASP A 40 -6.24 3.40 -3.27
N ALA A 41 -6.13 3.74 -1.98
CA ALA A 41 -6.98 3.19 -0.92
C ALA A 41 -8.47 3.55 -1.09
N PHE A 42 -8.78 4.62 -1.83
CA PHE A 42 -10.14 5.03 -2.13
C PHE A 42 -10.72 4.37 -3.40
N ASN A 43 -9.90 3.62 -4.14
CA ASN A 43 -10.37 2.86 -5.29
C ASN A 43 -10.74 1.42 -4.89
N ILE A 44 -12.00 1.21 -4.53
CA ILE A 44 -12.54 -0.08 -4.07
C ILE A 44 -12.21 -1.22 -5.05
N SER A 45 -12.33 -0.98 -6.36
CA SER A 45 -12.05 -1.99 -7.38
C SER A 45 -10.56 -2.37 -7.42
N ALA A 46 -9.67 -1.41 -7.20
CA ALA A 46 -8.22 -1.67 -7.15
C ALA A 46 -7.82 -2.41 -5.87
N VAL A 47 -8.41 -2.03 -4.73
CA VAL A 47 -8.22 -2.74 -3.45
C VAL A 47 -8.70 -4.20 -3.57
N LYS A 48 -9.88 -4.43 -4.15
CA LYS A 48 -10.40 -5.79 -4.38
C LYS A 48 -9.43 -6.65 -5.19
N ARG A 49 -8.82 -6.11 -6.23
CA ARG A 49 -7.82 -6.84 -7.03
C ARG A 49 -6.55 -7.19 -6.25
N ILE A 50 -6.14 -6.36 -5.26
CA ILE A 50 -5.05 -6.72 -4.35
C ILE A 50 -5.41 -8.01 -3.60
N HIS A 51 -6.61 -8.09 -3.01
CA HIS A 51 -7.07 -9.28 -2.29
C HIS A 51 -7.19 -10.52 -3.20
N GLU A 52 -7.66 -10.34 -4.44
CA GLU A 52 -7.72 -11.43 -5.44
C GLU A 52 -6.32 -11.97 -5.77
N LEU A 53 -5.31 -11.10 -5.91
CA LEU A 53 -3.92 -11.49 -6.14
C LEU A 53 -3.29 -12.18 -4.92
N CYS A 54 -3.61 -11.73 -3.71
CA CYS A 54 -3.15 -12.35 -2.48
C CYS A 54 -3.88 -13.67 -2.18
N GLY A 55 -5.07 -13.87 -2.73
CA GLY A 55 -5.95 -15.00 -2.36
C GLY A 55 -6.42 -14.90 -0.93
N ASP A 56 -6.70 -13.68 -0.47
CA ASP A 56 -7.16 -13.42 0.90
C ASP A 56 -8.58 -13.96 1.13
N GLU A 57 -8.83 -14.38 2.36
CA GLU A 57 -10.18 -14.69 2.81
C GLU A 57 -11.03 -13.40 2.89
N PRO A 58 -12.35 -13.50 2.64
CA PRO A 58 -13.25 -12.35 2.80
C PRO A 58 -13.19 -11.71 4.19
N GLY A 59 -13.28 -10.39 4.25
CA GLY A 59 -13.31 -9.64 5.52
C GLY A 59 -11.93 -9.23 6.06
N ILE A 60 -10.87 -9.42 5.26
CA ILE A 60 -9.53 -8.93 5.57
C ILE A 60 -9.36 -7.53 4.98
N ALA A 61 -8.95 -6.57 5.79
CA ALA A 61 -8.63 -5.23 5.32
C ALA A 61 -7.20 -5.15 4.80
N ALA A 62 -7.01 -4.51 3.65
CA ALA A 62 -5.68 -4.17 3.15
C ALA A 62 -4.98 -3.20 4.13
N ALA A 63 -3.66 -3.30 4.26
CA ALA A 63 -2.88 -2.32 5.01
C ALA A 63 -2.81 -1.00 4.23
N VAL A 64 -2.61 0.10 4.97
CA VAL A 64 -2.56 1.46 4.40
C VAL A 64 -1.18 2.07 4.63
N ALA A 65 -0.55 2.53 3.55
CA ALA A 65 0.64 3.36 3.58
C ALA A 65 0.25 4.83 3.54
N ILE A 66 0.84 5.62 4.42
CA ILE A 66 0.67 7.08 4.48
C ILE A 66 2.01 7.79 4.38
N ALA A 67 1.99 9.06 3.99
CA ALA A 67 3.20 9.82 3.76
C ALA A 67 3.86 10.34 5.04
N SER A 68 3.10 10.48 6.11
CA SER A 68 3.60 11.05 7.36
C SER A 68 2.69 10.72 8.55
N PRO A 69 3.20 10.80 9.80
CA PRO A 69 2.37 10.62 10.99
C PRO A 69 1.18 11.58 11.08
N GLN A 70 1.28 12.77 10.49
CA GLN A 70 0.18 13.76 10.50
C GLN A 70 -1.04 13.29 9.71
N THR A 71 -0.83 12.48 8.66
CA THR A 71 -1.94 11.90 7.88
C THR A 71 -2.82 10.98 8.72
N LEU A 72 -2.24 10.36 9.77
CA LEU A 72 -2.95 9.48 10.68
C LEU A 72 -4.17 10.15 11.32
N GLU A 73 -4.06 11.42 11.69
CA GLU A 73 -5.15 12.19 12.33
C GLU A 73 -6.38 12.36 11.40
N GLY A 74 -6.18 12.31 10.10
CA GLY A 74 -7.28 12.41 9.13
C GLY A 74 -7.97 11.09 8.84
N ILE A 75 -7.26 9.97 8.97
CA ILE A 75 -7.77 8.64 8.54
C ILE A 75 -8.20 7.74 9.70
N ALA A 76 -7.79 8.06 10.93
CA ALA A 76 -8.08 7.25 12.10
C ALA A 76 -8.72 8.06 13.23
N THR A 77 -9.36 7.35 14.14
CA THR A 77 -9.95 7.90 15.37
C THR A 77 -9.33 7.23 16.60
N ASN A 78 -9.55 7.83 17.78
CA ASN A 78 -9.10 7.28 19.07
C ASN A 78 -7.58 7.02 19.14
N ILE A 79 -6.78 7.87 18.49
CA ILE A 79 -5.32 7.77 18.50
C ILE A 79 -4.82 8.23 19.87
N SER A 80 -4.16 7.33 20.61
CA SER A 80 -3.59 7.66 21.92
C SER A 80 -2.27 8.45 21.79
N ASP A 81 -1.86 9.10 22.87
CA ASP A 81 -0.57 9.80 22.90
C ASP A 81 0.62 8.85 22.75
N GLU A 82 0.48 7.62 23.26
CA GLU A 82 1.47 6.55 23.06
C GLU A 82 1.58 6.17 21.59
N MET A 83 0.47 6.02 20.86
CA MET A 83 0.47 5.75 19.42
C MET A 83 1.16 6.87 18.65
N ARG A 84 0.88 8.13 18.98
CA ARG A 84 1.56 9.30 18.38
C ARG A 84 3.05 9.28 18.66
N ALA A 85 3.45 8.97 19.89
CA ALA A 85 4.86 8.90 20.27
C ALA A 85 5.59 7.77 19.53
N LEU A 86 4.96 6.60 19.39
CA LEU A 86 5.49 5.46 18.65
C LEU A 86 5.64 5.80 17.16
N ALA A 87 4.60 6.38 16.54
CA ALA A 87 4.64 6.80 15.14
C ALA A 87 5.78 7.81 14.91
N LYS A 88 5.89 8.83 15.75
CA LYS A 88 6.95 9.84 15.65
C LYS A 88 8.36 9.25 15.79
N LYS A 89 8.51 8.21 16.61
CA LYS A 89 9.82 7.60 16.91
C LYS A 89 10.26 6.60 15.85
N PHE A 90 9.32 5.83 15.29
CA PHE A 90 9.63 4.65 14.48
C PHE A 90 9.22 4.76 13.01
N TRP A 91 8.55 5.82 12.61
CA TRP A 91 8.23 6.08 11.22
C TRP A 91 9.16 7.14 10.59
N PRO A 92 9.60 6.94 9.34
CA PRO A 92 9.36 5.77 8.47
C PRO A 92 10.00 4.49 8.99
N GLY A 93 9.37 3.33 8.73
CA GLY A 93 9.90 2.03 9.09
C GLY A 93 8.85 0.94 9.29
N LEU A 94 9.28 -0.16 9.88
CA LEU A 94 8.51 -1.41 9.98
C LEU A 94 7.37 -1.37 11.01
N LEU A 95 7.32 -0.38 11.89
CA LEU A 95 6.23 -0.30 12.87
C LEU A 95 4.89 -0.16 12.16
N THR A 96 3.99 -1.10 12.41
CA THR A 96 2.60 -1.03 11.98
C THR A 96 1.70 -0.75 13.18
N LEU A 97 0.80 0.21 13.06
CA LEU A 97 -0.24 0.47 14.04
C LEU A 97 -1.56 -0.11 13.56
N LEU A 98 -2.34 -0.70 14.46
CA LEU A 98 -3.74 -1.03 14.24
C LEU A 98 -4.57 0.11 14.80
N VAL A 99 -5.42 0.70 13.98
CA VAL A 99 -6.20 1.89 14.33
C VAL A 99 -7.63 1.76 13.86
N GLN A 100 -8.53 2.47 14.54
CA GLN A 100 -9.93 2.55 14.12
C GLN A 100 -10.09 3.58 13.01
N PRO A 101 -10.84 3.27 11.93
CA PRO A 101 -11.03 4.19 10.82
C PRO A 101 -11.85 5.40 11.24
N ASN A 102 -11.57 6.52 10.61
CA ASN A 102 -12.45 7.68 10.66
C ASN A 102 -13.72 7.37 9.82
N SER A 103 -14.87 7.34 10.45
CA SER A 103 -16.15 7.00 9.82
C SER A 103 -16.59 7.95 8.69
N ALA A 104 -15.94 9.11 8.56
CA ALA A 104 -16.18 10.03 7.45
C ALA A 104 -15.50 9.62 6.14
N LEU A 105 -14.61 8.61 6.17
CA LEU A 105 -13.92 8.12 4.97
C LEU A 105 -14.83 7.19 4.18
N ALA A 106 -14.98 7.48 2.88
CA ALA A 106 -15.72 6.63 1.94
C ALA A 106 -14.75 5.65 1.28
N TRP A 107 -14.17 4.73 2.03
CA TRP A 107 -13.33 3.67 1.51
C TRP A 107 -13.81 2.28 1.93
N ASP A 108 -13.37 1.26 1.20
CA ASP A 108 -13.53 -0.15 1.55
C ASP A 108 -12.18 -0.82 1.32
N LEU A 109 -11.53 -1.24 2.39
CA LEU A 109 -10.21 -1.88 2.33
C LEU A 109 -10.30 -3.40 2.12
N GLY A 110 -11.46 -3.92 1.73
CA GLY A 110 -11.69 -5.34 1.43
C GLY A 110 -12.49 -6.09 2.48
N ASP A 111 -12.92 -5.41 3.53
CA ASP A 111 -13.73 -5.95 4.63
C ASP A 111 -15.24 -5.72 4.44
N SER A 112 -15.67 -5.31 3.26
CA SER A 112 -17.06 -5.02 2.90
C SER A 112 -17.67 -3.82 3.66
N GLY A 113 -16.82 -2.89 4.11
CA GLY A 113 -17.24 -1.70 4.84
C GLY A 113 -17.58 -1.96 6.31
N GLU A 114 -17.30 -3.15 6.83
CA GLU A 114 -17.45 -3.52 8.24
C GLU A 114 -16.17 -3.28 9.06
N LEU A 115 -15.33 -2.38 8.60
CA LEU A 115 -14.00 -2.14 9.11
C LEU A 115 -14.01 -1.70 10.57
N GLY A 116 -13.58 -2.57 11.47
CA GLY A 116 -13.38 -2.25 12.88
C GLY A 116 -12.01 -1.63 13.14
N GLU A 117 -10.99 -2.18 12.50
CA GLU A 117 -9.59 -1.74 12.59
C GLU A 117 -8.86 -2.01 11.29
N PHE A 118 -7.85 -1.20 10.99
CA PHE A 118 -6.96 -1.43 9.85
C PHE A 118 -5.50 -1.16 10.24
N ALA A 119 -4.59 -1.81 9.52
CA ALA A 119 -3.16 -1.65 9.68
C ALA A 119 -2.67 -0.42 8.92
N VAL A 120 -1.87 0.42 9.56
CA VAL A 120 -1.31 1.62 8.93
C VAL A 120 0.15 1.82 9.30
N ARG A 121 0.95 2.30 8.36
CA ARG A 121 2.33 2.73 8.63
C ARG A 121 2.83 3.76 7.60
N VAL A 122 3.96 4.39 7.93
CA VAL A 122 4.81 5.09 6.97
C VAL A 122 5.97 4.16 6.65
N PRO A 123 5.99 3.47 5.50
CA PRO A 123 7.08 2.59 5.10
C PRO A 123 8.37 3.35 4.82
N ASP A 124 9.53 2.73 5.04
CA ASP A 124 10.82 3.33 4.68
C ASP A 124 11.11 3.13 3.17
N SER A 125 10.43 3.93 2.38
CA SER A 125 10.55 3.95 0.91
C SER A 125 10.25 5.35 0.40
N GLU A 126 11.28 6.02 -0.13
CA GLU A 126 11.15 7.36 -0.70
C GLU A 126 10.09 7.42 -1.81
N LEU A 127 10.08 6.42 -2.70
CA LEU A 127 9.11 6.33 -3.78
C LEU A 127 7.68 6.22 -3.25
N LEU A 128 7.45 5.31 -2.30
CA LEU A 128 6.10 5.08 -1.75
C LEU A 128 5.61 6.28 -0.93
N ILE A 129 6.49 6.90 -0.14
CA ILE A 129 6.17 8.13 0.61
C ILE A 129 5.80 9.26 -0.36
N SER A 130 6.56 9.43 -1.44
CA SER A 130 6.29 10.46 -2.44
C SER A 130 4.95 10.24 -3.16
N LEU A 131 4.64 9.00 -3.53
CA LEU A 131 3.33 8.64 -4.09
C LEU A 131 2.20 8.92 -3.10
N ALA A 132 2.33 8.48 -1.86
CA ALA A 132 1.32 8.72 -0.82
C ALA A 132 1.15 10.22 -0.48
N LYS A 133 2.21 11.01 -0.60
CA LYS A 133 2.14 12.47 -0.39
C LYS A 133 1.28 13.17 -1.45
N ASN A 134 1.37 12.73 -2.69
CA ASN A 134 0.73 13.38 -3.83
C ASN A 134 -0.66 12.82 -4.15
N ILE A 135 -0.91 11.54 -3.83
CA ILE A 135 -2.18 10.85 -4.09
C ILE A 135 -3.07 10.86 -2.85
N GLY A 136 -2.50 10.58 -1.68
CA GLY A 136 -3.19 10.29 -0.44
C GLY A 136 -2.84 8.88 0.07
N PRO A 137 -3.61 8.33 1.01
CA PRO A 137 -3.42 6.98 1.52
C PRO A 137 -3.43 5.93 0.41
N LEU A 138 -2.46 5.01 0.45
CA LEU A 138 -2.33 3.93 -0.52
C LEU A 138 -2.60 2.59 0.17
N ALA A 139 -3.50 1.79 -0.38
CA ALA A 139 -3.67 0.39 0.03
C ALA A 139 -2.49 -0.44 -0.44
N PHE A 140 -1.99 -1.33 0.40
CA PHE A 140 -0.91 -2.24 0.03
C PHE A 140 -1.03 -3.61 0.71
N ALA A 141 -0.43 -4.60 0.07
CA ALA A 141 -0.23 -5.94 0.62
C ALA A 141 1.09 -6.52 0.10
N ALA A 142 1.62 -7.55 0.75
CA ALA A 142 2.76 -8.28 0.23
C ALA A 142 2.44 -8.84 -1.17
N ALA A 143 3.37 -8.73 -2.11
CA ALA A 143 3.19 -9.25 -3.47
C ALA A 143 3.39 -10.78 -3.51
N ALA A 144 2.59 -11.48 -2.72
CA ALA A 144 2.64 -12.92 -2.51
C ALA A 144 1.24 -13.46 -2.20
N THR A 145 1.04 -14.74 -2.39
CA THR A 145 -0.19 -15.43 -1.96
C THR A 145 -0.22 -15.49 -0.43
N ALA A 146 -1.40 -15.37 0.15
CA ALA A 146 -1.62 -15.50 1.59
C ALA A 146 -1.00 -16.79 2.14
N GLY A 147 -0.25 -16.67 3.25
CA GLY A 147 0.51 -17.76 3.85
C GLY A 147 1.86 -18.07 3.19
N SER A 148 2.20 -17.42 2.07
CA SER A 148 3.52 -17.51 1.45
C SER A 148 4.50 -16.50 2.05
N GLY A 149 5.80 -16.71 1.85
CA GLY A 149 6.83 -15.71 2.15
C GLY A 149 6.72 -14.52 1.19
N ALA A 150 7.09 -13.33 1.67
CA ALA A 150 7.13 -12.14 0.83
C ALA A 150 8.09 -12.31 -0.36
N ALA A 151 7.67 -11.84 -1.55
CA ALA A 151 8.51 -11.84 -2.74
C ALA A 151 9.72 -10.93 -2.54
N ARG A 152 10.93 -11.43 -2.84
CA ARG A 152 12.18 -10.69 -2.72
C ARG A 152 12.76 -10.24 -4.06
N ASN A 153 12.22 -10.74 -5.16
CA ASN A 153 12.53 -10.34 -6.53
C ASN A 153 11.26 -10.40 -7.36
N LEU A 154 11.29 -9.79 -8.55
CA LEU A 154 10.11 -9.74 -9.42
C LEU A 154 9.65 -11.11 -9.90
N ASP A 155 10.56 -12.07 -10.08
CA ASP A 155 10.22 -13.44 -10.52
C ASP A 155 9.38 -14.18 -9.49
N SER A 156 9.48 -13.79 -8.22
CA SER A 156 8.74 -14.37 -7.09
C SER A 156 7.38 -13.69 -6.85
N VAL A 157 7.08 -12.59 -7.55
CA VAL A 157 5.82 -11.88 -7.40
C VAL A 157 4.69 -12.73 -7.97
N ASN A 158 3.69 -13.01 -7.15
CA ASN A 158 2.47 -13.65 -7.62
C ASN A 158 1.67 -12.64 -8.46
N ALA A 159 1.60 -12.87 -9.76
CA ALA A 159 0.87 -11.99 -10.67
C ALA A 159 -0.02 -12.79 -11.60
N ILE A 160 -1.28 -12.38 -11.66
CA ILE A 160 -2.19 -12.82 -12.72
C ILE A 160 -1.90 -11.94 -13.93
N SER A 161 -1.67 -12.56 -15.07
CA SER A 161 -1.32 -11.84 -16.30
C SER A 161 -2.34 -10.74 -16.62
N GLY A 162 -1.85 -9.51 -16.73
CA GLY A 162 -2.66 -8.34 -17.08
C GLY A 162 -3.25 -7.55 -15.91
N GLU A 163 -3.17 -8.04 -14.67
CA GLU A 163 -3.70 -7.32 -13.50
C GLU A 163 -2.77 -6.21 -13.01
N ILE A 164 -1.47 -6.39 -13.15
CA ILE A 164 -0.46 -5.39 -12.75
C ILE A 164 -0.09 -4.52 -13.95
N ASN A 165 -0.15 -3.21 -13.76
CA ASN A 165 0.15 -2.24 -14.80
C ASN A 165 1.67 -1.93 -14.89
N ILE A 166 2.30 -1.70 -13.74
CA ILE A 166 3.72 -1.34 -13.66
C ILE A 166 4.40 -2.16 -12.57
N TYR A 167 5.54 -2.76 -12.91
CA TYR A 167 6.48 -3.35 -11.97
C TYR A 167 7.68 -2.43 -11.84
N VAL A 168 8.01 -2.04 -10.62
CA VAL A 168 9.24 -1.30 -10.33
C VAL A 168 10.28 -2.28 -9.83
N ASP A 169 11.37 -2.42 -10.58
CA ASP A 169 12.49 -3.27 -10.21
C ASP A 169 13.43 -2.53 -9.26
N GLY A 170 13.56 -3.05 -8.05
CA GLY A 170 14.47 -2.55 -7.01
C GLY A 170 15.87 -3.15 -7.06
N GLY A 171 16.11 -4.09 -7.97
CA GLY A 171 17.30 -4.94 -7.96
C GLY A 171 17.21 -6.06 -6.92
N GLU A 172 18.32 -6.74 -6.67
CA GLU A 172 18.48 -7.76 -5.64
C GLU A 172 18.86 -7.14 -4.29
#